data_0c81f9f7e3622f691d6066c0061ab907
#
_entry.id   0c81f9f7e3622f691d6066c0061ab907
#
_cell.length_a   1.000
_cell.length_b   1.000
_cell.length_c   1.000
_cell.angle_alpha   90.00
_cell.angle_beta   90.00
_cell.angle_gamma   90.00
#
_symmetry.space_group_name_H-M   'P 1'
#
loop_
_entity.id
_entity.type
_entity.pdbx_description
1 polymer ?
#
loop_
_entity_poly.entity_id
_entity_poly.type
_entity_poly.pdbx_seq_one_letter_code
_entity_poly.pdbx_strand_id
1 'polypeptide(L)'
;MYLPFWKVFFLCVWYYITYGENLLMIRLETHCHTRYSKDSLLLHSLLYMKCRLCHIDAIAICEHNNILGALKFKEYCSKRKNKVFVIVGEEIMTSSGEIIGLYLNEEIPAGLSCDETIDRIINQGGVVYVPHPYDEKRAKTVLCEDCISSNSYRIDCMECYNGRNVEDYYSVKQTSIADKYGLVKVIGSDAHTLMEIGRNYMEVKSVPLNSSEFRDVINGCTFHTKPCIKLAHKVTRVVKLIKMIVKGNFNEIYRVINRKIKK
;
A
#
# COMPACT_ATOMS: atom_id res chain seq x y z
N MET A 1 2.44 55.80 -0.95
CA MET A 1 3.88 55.51 -1.17
C MET A 1 3.97 54.20 -1.94
N TYR A 2 4.16 54.28 -3.28
CA TYR A 2 4.23 53.11 -4.13
C TYR A 2 5.62 52.51 -4.07
N LEU A 3 5.71 51.20 -3.83
CA LEU A 3 6.98 50.50 -3.94
C LEU A 3 7.44 50.51 -5.41
N PRO A 4 8.70 50.82 -5.71
CA PRO A 4 9.21 50.83 -7.08
C PRO A 4 9.11 49.41 -7.67
N PHE A 5 8.78 49.34 -8.97
CA PHE A 5 8.51 48.10 -9.73
C PHE A 5 9.62 47.04 -9.56
N TRP A 6 10.90 47.44 -9.51
CA TRP A 6 12.02 46.55 -9.33
C TRP A 6 12.01 45.86 -7.92
N LYS A 7 11.54 46.54 -6.85
CA LYS A 7 11.40 45.92 -5.53
C LYS A 7 10.29 44.89 -5.51
N VAL A 8 9.18 45.13 -6.19
CA VAL A 8 8.10 44.17 -6.36
C VAL A 8 8.59 42.95 -7.16
N PHE A 9 9.32 43.23 -8.26
CA PHE A 9 9.92 42.17 -9.08
C PHE A 9 10.92 41.31 -8.27
N PHE A 10 11.85 41.92 -7.52
CA PHE A 10 12.79 41.18 -6.66
C PHE A 10 12.09 40.45 -5.53
N LEU A 11 11.03 40.99 -4.94
CA LEU A 11 10.22 40.27 -3.95
C LEU A 11 9.49 39.08 -4.56
N CYS A 12 8.93 39.20 -5.77
CA CYS A 12 8.32 38.10 -6.49
C CYS A 12 9.34 37.04 -6.89
N VAL A 13 10.51 37.44 -7.38
CA VAL A 13 11.62 36.53 -7.73
C VAL A 13 12.17 35.86 -6.48
N TRP A 14 12.37 36.58 -5.38
CA TRP A 14 12.83 36.02 -4.10
C TRP A 14 11.77 35.10 -3.51
N TYR A 15 10.49 35.46 -3.55
CA TYR A 15 9.37 34.56 -3.16
C TYR A 15 9.33 33.32 -4.03
N TYR A 16 9.51 33.45 -5.35
CA TYR A 16 9.55 32.33 -6.28
C TYR A 16 10.78 31.43 -6.05
N ILE A 17 11.97 32.01 -5.77
CA ILE A 17 13.20 31.26 -5.46
C ILE A 17 13.11 30.60 -4.08
N THR A 18 12.52 31.27 -3.08
CA THR A 18 12.43 30.74 -1.69
C THR A 18 11.21 29.89 -1.43
N TYR A 19 10.11 30.10 -2.18
CA TYR A 19 8.83 29.43 -1.97
C TYR A 19 8.25 28.79 -3.25
N GLY A 20 8.84 29.05 -4.41
CA GLY A 20 8.36 28.57 -5.71
C GLY A 20 8.51 27.06 -5.93
N GLU A 21 9.25 26.37 -5.05
CA GLU A 21 9.34 24.91 -5.01
C GLU A 21 8.49 24.31 -3.86
N ASN A 22 7.55 25.02 -3.29
CA ASN A 22 6.44 24.35 -2.63
C ASN A 22 5.53 23.75 -3.71
N LEU A 23 6.10 22.82 -4.50
CA LEU A 23 5.33 21.82 -5.21
C LEU A 23 4.40 21.21 -4.17
N LEU A 24 3.09 21.32 -4.41
CA LEU A 24 2.08 20.70 -3.57
C LEU A 24 2.39 19.20 -3.56
N MET A 25 3.08 18.72 -2.52
CA MET A 25 3.48 17.33 -2.43
C MET A 25 2.23 16.47 -2.38
N ILE A 26 2.21 15.43 -3.19
CA ILE A 26 1.12 14.47 -3.31
C ILE A 26 1.27 13.41 -2.22
N ARG A 27 0.22 13.15 -1.46
CA ARG A 27 0.20 12.05 -0.50
C ARG A 27 -0.25 10.77 -1.15
N LEU A 28 0.66 9.82 -1.23
CA LEU A 28 0.49 8.51 -1.84
C LEU A 28 0.46 7.42 -0.75
N GLU A 29 -0.62 6.67 -0.71
CA GLU A 29 -0.80 5.46 0.10
C GLU A 29 -0.66 4.24 -0.81
N THR A 30 0.25 3.31 -0.51
CA THR A 30 0.62 2.24 -1.44
C THR A 30 0.06 0.86 -1.12
N HIS A 31 -0.59 0.70 0.06
CA HIS A 31 -1.09 -0.61 0.49
C HIS A 31 -2.34 -0.46 1.37
N CYS A 32 -3.51 -0.67 0.80
CA CYS A 32 -4.79 -0.55 1.50
C CYS A 32 -5.79 -1.62 1.03
N HIS A 33 -6.65 -2.08 1.95
CA HIS A 33 -7.69 -3.07 1.71
C HIS A 33 -9.07 -2.50 1.91
N THR A 34 -10.06 -2.96 1.12
CA THR A 34 -11.45 -2.59 1.29
C THR A 34 -12.32 -3.79 1.72
N ARG A 35 -13.62 -3.58 1.77
CA ARG A 35 -14.59 -4.64 2.10
C ARG A 35 -14.51 -5.88 1.20
N TYR A 36 -13.79 -5.83 0.10
CA TYR A 36 -13.59 -6.96 -0.80
C TYR A 36 -12.52 -7.94 -0.31
N SER A 37 -11.62 -7.50 0.56
CA SER A 37 -10.71 -8.39 1.30
C SER A 37 -11.44 -9.15 2.40
N LYS A 38 -10.92 -10.33 2.74
CA LYS A 38 -11.51 -11.26 3.73
C LYS A 38 -11.61 -10.71 5.15
N ASP A 39 -10.89 -9.65 5.47
CA ASP A 39 -10.64 -9.14 6.83
C ASP A 39 -10.79 -7.61 6.96
N SER A 40 -11.32 -6.92 5.94
CA SER A 40 -11.68 -5.51 6.00
C SER A 40 -13.17 -5.28 5.76
N LEU A 41 -13.76 -4.28 6.43
CA LEU A 41 -15.13 -3.79 6.20
C LEU A 41 -15.14 -2.35 5.66
N LEU A 42 -14.01 -1.85 5.17
CA LEU A 42 -13.89 -0.51 4.63
C LEU A 42 -14.81 -0.31 3.42
N LEU A 43 -15.90 0.43 3.63
CA LEU A 43 -16.82 0.84 2.56
C LEU A 43 -16.16 1.93 1.71
N HIS A 44 -16.33 1.87 0.40
CA HIS A 44 -15.74 2.83 -0.55
C HIS A 44 -16.14 4.28 -0.22
N SER A 45 -17.37 4.53 0.21
CA SER A 45 -17.82 5.87 0.61
C SER A 45 -17.06 6.43 1.81
N LEU A 46 -16.84 5.60 2.82
CA LEU A 46 -16.11 5.99 4.03
C LEU A 46 -14.63 6.13 3.76
N LEU A 47 -14.05 5.22 2.94
CA LEU A 47 -12.66 5.30 2.51
C LEU A 47 -12.39 6.60 1.74
N TYR A 48 -13.23 6.92 0.74
CA TYR A 48 -13.13 8.16 -0.01
C TYR A 48 -13.19 9.39 0.89
N MET A 49 -14.18 9.47 1.80
CA MET A 49 -14.28 10.57 2.76
C MET A 49 -13.02 10.68 3.62
N LYS A 50 -12.50 9.55 4.09
CA LYS A 50 -11.30 9.52 4.92
C LYS A 50 -10.05 9.95 4.15
N CYS A 51 -9.87 9.51 2.89
CA CYS A 51 -8.81 9.99 2.03
C CYS A 51 -8.87 11.51 1.87
N ARG A 52 -10.05 12.08 1.63
CA ARG A 52 -10.24 13.53 1.51
C ARG A 52 -9.89 14.29 2.81
N LEU A 53 -10.32 13.76 3.95
CA LEU A 53 -10.03 14.36 5.27
C LEU A 53 -8.54 14.30 5.63
N CYS A 54 -7.83 13.27 5.16
CA CYS A 54 -6.41 13.08 5.42
C CYS A 54 -5.52 13.61 4.29
N HIS A 55 -6.11 14.25 3.25
CA HIS A 55 -5.41 14.74 2.06
C HIS A 55 -4.59 13.63 1.36
N ILE A 56 -5.14 12.42 1.27
CA ILE A 56 -4.57 11.36 0.44
C ILE A 56 -5.04 11.59 -0.99
N ASP A 57 -4.09 11.88 -1.88
CA ASP A 57 -4.35 12.25 -3.28
C ASP A 57 -4.34 11.02 -4.20
N ALA A 58 -3.49 10.03 -3.86
CA ALA A 58 -3.39 8.76 -4.56
C ALA A 58 -3.35 7.59 -3.57
N ILE A 59 -4.00 6.47 -3.92
CA ILE A 59 -4.07 5.29 -3.07
C ILE A 59 -4.05 4.01 -3.90
N ALA A 60 -3.22 3.04 -3.51
CA ALA A 60 -3.27 1.70 -4.05
C ALA A 60 -4.20 0.81 -3.21
N ILE A 61 -5.15 0.17 -3.88
CA ILE A 61 -6.04 -0.82 -3.27
C ILE A 61 -5.53 -2.20 -3.66
N CYS A 62 -5.10 -2.97 -2.66
CA CYS A 62 -4.41 -4.25 -2.80
C CYS A 62 -5.21 -5.36 -2.10
N GLU A 63 -6.37 -5.72 -2.68
CA GLU A 63 -7.20 -6.78 -2.07
C GLU A 63 -6.47 -8.13 -2.09
N HIS A 64 -6.74 -8.96 -1.09
CA HIS A 64 -6.19 -10.33 -1.09
C HIS A 64 -6.74 -11.17 -2.23
N ASN A 65 -5.90 -11.53 -3.19
CA ASN A 65 -6.18 -12.42 -4.31
C ASN A 65 -7.39 -12.00 -5.15
N ASN A 66 -7.59 -10.72 -5.38
CA ASN A 66 -8.55 -10.16 -6.33
C ASN A 66 -8.31 -8.66 -6.54
N ILE A 67 -8.74 -8.14 -7.69
CA ILE A 67 -8.67 -6.70 -8.03
C ILE A 67 -10.04 -6.02 -7.98
N LEU A 68 -11.12 -6.74 -7.70
CA LEU A 68 -12.48 -6.23 -7.83
C LEU A 68 -12.73 -5.01 -6.92
N GLY A 69 -12.20 -5.03 -5.70
CA GLY A 69 -12.31 -3.91 -4.76
C GLY A 69 -11.66 -2.65 -5.31
N ALA A 70 -10.47 -2.78 -5.87
CA ALA A 70 -9.72 -1.69 -6.49
C ALA A 70 -10.48 -1.09 -7.69
N LEU A 71 -10.97 -1.93 -8.61
CA LEU A 71 -11.76 -1.51 -9.77
C LEU A 71 -13.04 -0.76 -9.36
N LYS A 72 -13.78 -1.30 -8.37
CA LYS A 72 -15.00 -0.67 -7.84
C LYS A 72 -14.71 0.64 -7.12
N PHE A 73 -13.58 0.76 -6.41
CA PHE A 73 -13.21 2.00 -5.77
C PHE A 73 -12.72 3.05 -6.79
N LYS A 74 -12.00 2.64 -7.82
CA LYS A 74 -11.60 3.48 -8.96
C LYS A 74 -12.83 4.06 -9.66
N GLU A 75 -13.82 3.22 -9.99
CA GLU A 75 -15.11 3.65 -10.54
C GLU A 75 -15.84 4.61 -9.60
N TYR A 76 -15.84 4.33 -8.29
CA TYR A 76 -16.45 5.19 -7.28
C TYR A 76 -15.81 6.57 -7.25
N CYS A 77 -14.49 6.68 -7.27
CA CYS A 77 -13.74 7.94 -7.25
C CYS A 77 -13.87 8.74 -8.55
N SER A 78 -13.92 8.06 -9.72
CA SER A 78 -14.00 8.72 -11.03
C SER A 78 -15.27 9.56 -11.20
N LYS A 79 -16.36 9.19 -10.53
CA LYS A 79 -17.66 9.88 -10.56
C LYS A 79 -17.72 11.13 -9.67
N ARG A 80 -16.62 11.51 -9.00
CA ARG A 80 -16.57 12.60 -8.02
C ARG A 80 -15.73 13.77 -8.50
N LYS A 81 -16.14 15.01 -8.13
CA LYS A 81 -15.44 16.24 -8.52
C LYS A 81 -14.01 16.28 -7.97
N ASN A 82 -13.85 15.95 -6.69
CA ASN A 82 -12.53 15.92 -6.03
C ASN A 82 -12.00 14.47 -6.08
N LYS A 83 -11.29 14.16 -7.14
CA LYS A 83 -10.79 12.80 -7.40
C LYS A 83 -9.68 12.43 -6.41
N VAL A 84 -9.75 11.19 -5.92
CA VAL A 84 -8.60 10.48 -5.37
C VAL A 84 -8.15 9.54 -6.47
N PHE A 85 -6.88 9.58 -6.83
CA PHE A 85 -6.33 8.68 -7.85
C PHE A 85 -6.22 7.28 -7.25
N VAL A 86 -6.74 6.27 -7.94
CA VAL A 86 -6.77 4.88 -7.45
C VAL A 86 -5.87 4.03 -8.34
N ILE A 87 -4.83 3.49 -7.73
CA ILE A 87 -3.96 2.48 -8.32
C ILE A 87 -4.62 1.12 -8.08
N VAL A 88 -4.87 0.40 -9.17
CA VAL A 88 -5.42 -0.96 -9.09
C VAL A 88 -4.28 -1.90 -8.74
N GLY A 89 -4.38 -2.54 -7.59
CA GLY A 89 -3.40 -3.50 -7.10
C GLY A 89 -4.07 -4.78 -6.60
N GLU A 90 -3.24 -5.77 -6.35
CA GLU A 90 -3.62 -7.05 -5.77
C GLU A 90 -2.49 -7.54 -4.86
N GLU A 91 -2.83 -7.95 -3.64
CA GLU A 91 -1.93 -8.68 -2.77
C GLU A 91 -2.12 -10.18 -3.00
N ILE A 92 -1.21 -10.75 -3.77
CA ILE A 92 -1.29 -12.11 -4.32
C ILE A 92 -0.57 -13.07 -3.39
N MET A 93 -1.28 -14.08 -2.89
CA MET A 93 -0.68 -15.17 -2.14
C MET A 93 -0.01 -16.15 -3.11
N THR A 94 1.29 -16.14 -3.19
CA THR A 94 2.07 -17.14 -3.94
C THR A 94 2.28 -18.41 -3.10
N SER A 95 2.93 -19.43 -3.65
CA SER A 95 3.37 -20.61 -2.90
C SER A 95 4.44 -20.30 -1.84
N SER A 96 5.07 -19.11 -1.91
CA SER A 96 6.24 -18.72 -1.10
C SER A 96 6.05 -17.43 -0.30
N GLY A 97 4.82 -16.92 -0.17
CA GLY A 97 4.46 -15.69 0.52
C GLY A 97 3.73 -14.70 -0.38
N GLU A 98 3.45 -13.51 0.13
CA GLU A 98 2.67 -12.49 -0.59
C GLU A 98 3.55 -11.58 -1.45
N ILE A 99 3.05 -11.26 -2.65
CA ILE A 99 3.60 -10.25 -3.57
C ILE A 99 2.44 -9.32 -3.95
N ILE A 100 2.69 -8.02 -3.98
CA ILE A 100 1.75 -7.05 -4.52
C ILE A 100 2.10 -6.76 -5.97
N GLY A 101 1.10 -6.86 -6.86
CA GLY A 101 1.14 -6.25 -8.17
C GLY A 101 0.36 -4.94 -8.18
N LEU A 102 0.95 -3.84 -8.69
CA LEU A 102 0.24 -2.58 -8.89
C LEU A 102 0.03 -2.30 -10.37
N TYR A 103 -0.96 -1.46 -10.71
CA TYR A 103 -1.36 -1.14 -12.09
C TYR A 103 -1.83 -2.35 -12.89
N LEU A 104 -2.47 -3.29 -12.21
CA LEU A 104 -3.01 -4.49 -12.85
C LEU A 104 -4.29 -4.19 -13.64
N ASN A 105 -4.47 -4.94 -14.75
CA ASN A 105 -5.65 -4.91 -15.59
C ASN A 105 -6.55 -6.12 -15.38
N GLU A 106 -5.96 -7.24 -14.95
CA GLU A 106 -6.64 -8.50 -14.67
C GLU A 106 -6.10 -9.16 -13.40
N GLU A 107 -6.92 -9.99 -12.78
CA GLU A 107 -6.59 -10.73 -11.55
C GLU A 107 -5.52 -11.79 -11.81
N ILE A 108 -4.60 -11.95 -10.89
CA ILE A 108 -3.56 -12.97 -10.93
C ILE A 108 -3.93 -14.11 -9.96
N PRO A 109 -4.06 -15.36 -10.43
CA PRO A 109 -4.45 -16.48 -9.57
C PRO A 109 -3.50 -16.69 -8.39
N ALA A 110 -4.08 -16.91 -7.20
CA ALA A 110 -3.31 -17.28 -6.02
C ALA A 110 -2.69 -18.68 -6.17
N GLY A 111 -1.59 -18.91 -5.43
CA GLY A 111 -0.94 -20.24 -5.33
C GLY A 111 0.10 -20.52 -6.41
N LEU A 112 0.31 -19.61 -7.34
CA LEU A 112 1.39 -19.68 -8.32
C LEU A 112 2.75 -19.60 -7.63
N SER A 113 3.81 -20.01 -8.32
CA SER A 113 5.19 -19.73 -7.87
C SER A 113 5.48 -18.24 -7.83
N CYS A 114 6.53 -17.85 -7.11
CA CYS A 114 7.01 -16.49 -7.08
C CYS A 114 7.31 -15.98 -8.51
N ASP A 115 8.06 -16.76 -9.29
CA ASP A 115 8.48 -16.41 -10.64
C ASP A 115 7.27 -16.20 -11.57
N GLU A 116 6.32 -17.15 -11.58
CA GLU A 116 5.10 -17.04 -12.40
C GLU A 116 4.25 -15.83 -12.01
N THR A 117 4.18 -15.51 -10.71
CA THR A 117 3.45 -14.33 -10.22
C THR A 117 4.11 -13.06 -10.71
N ILE A 118 5.42 -12.95 -10.58
CA ILE A 118 6.21 -11.81 -11.06
C ILE A 118 6.07 -11.66 -12.58
N ASP A 119 6.17 -12.77 -13.35
CA ASP A 119 5.96 -12.76 -14.81
C ASP A 119 4.61 -12.17 -15.19
N ARG A 120 3.54 -12.58 -14.49
CA ARG A 120 2.18 -12.08 -14.77
C ARG A 120 2.01 -10.60 -14.43
N ILE A 121 2.66 -10.11 -13.37
CA ILE A 121 2.65 -8.67 -13.05
C ILE A 121 3.37 -7.88 -14.14
N ILE A 122 4.57 -8.32 -14.53
CA ILE A 122 5.39 -7.65 -15.56
C ILE A 122 4.69 -7.67 -16.92
N ASN A 123 4.08 -8.79 -17.30
CA ASN A 123 3.36 -8.93 -18.58
C ASN A 123 2.14 -7.99 -18.69
N GLN A 124 1.57 -7.57 -17.56
CA GLN A 124 0.54 -6.53 -17.52
C GLN A 124 1.12 -5.11 -17.50
N GLY A 125 2.44 -4.94 -17.53
CA GLY A 125 3.11 -3.64 -17.34
C GLY A 125 3.03 -3.12 -15.91
N GLY A 126 2.77 -4.00 -14.96
CA GLY A 126 2.60 -3.67 -13.54
C GLY A 126 3.91 -3.39 -12.81
N VAL A 127 3.78 -3.05 -11.54
CA VAL A 127 4.89 -2.85 -10.58
C VAL A 127 4.94 -4.07 -9.66
N VAL A 128 6.11 -4.67 -9.52
CA VAL A 128 6.36 -5.77 -8.58
C VAL A 128 6.79 -5.20 -7.24
N TYR A 129 5.97 -5.40 -6.21
CA TYR A 129 6.13 -4.81 -4.90
C TYR A 129 6.11 -5.91 -3.82
N VAL A 130 7.10 -5.93 -2.94
CA VAL A 130 7.17 -6.88 -1.81
C VAL A 130 6.62 -6.23 -0.55
N PRO A 131 5.44 -6.69 -0.05
CA PRO A 131 4.85 -6.17 1.18
C PRO A 131 5.53 -6.79 2.40
N HIS A 132 5.56 -6.06 3.53
CA HIS A 132 5.94 -6.52 4.87
C HIS A 132 6.96 -7.68 4.88
N PRO A 133 8.21 -7.52 4.32
CA PRO A 133 9.17 -8.60 4.08
C PRO A 133 9.70 -9.25 5.36
N TYR A 134 9.36 -8.73 6.52
CA TYR A 134 9.66 -9.30 7.82
C TYR A 134 8.52 -9.04 8.81
N ASP A 135 7.88 -10.10 9.30
CA ASP A 135 6.89 -10.07 10.39
C ASP A 135 6.79 -11.46 11.02
N GLU A 136 7.30 -11.62 12.24
CA GLU A 136 7.29 -12.92 12.95
C GLU A 136 5.89 -13.47 13.20
N LYS A 137 4.89 -12.60 13.27
CA LYS A 137 3.48 -12.99 13.47
C LYS A 137 2.78 -13.39 12.19
N ARG A 138 3.41 -13.07 11.03
CA ARG A 138 2.88 -13.35 9.69
C ARG A 138 3.75 -14.33 8.88
N ALA A 139 4.50 -15.22 9.52
CA ALA A 139 5.47 -16.13 8.88
C ALA A 139 4.96 -16.90 7.63
N LYS A 140 3.64 -16.99 7.43
CA LYS A 140 3.04 -17.65 6.26
C LYS A 140 2.80 -16.70 5.07
N THR A 141 2.80 -15.40 5.31
CA THR A 141 2.49 -14.39 4.29
C THR A 141 3.73 -13.57 3.90
N VAL A 142 4.75 -13.56 4.75
CA VAL A 142 6.05 -13.00 4.40
C VAL A 142 6.66 -13.77 3.25
N LEU A 143 7.06 -13.04 2.18
CA LEU A 143 7.73 -13.66 1.04
C LEU A 143 9.07 -14.26 1.47
N CYS A 144 9.35 -15.49 1.04
CA CYS A 144 10.60 -16.14 1.41
C CYS A 144 11.82 -15.39 0.85
N GLU A 145 12.91 -15.40 1.59
CA GLU A 145 14.11 -14.65 1.23
C GLU A 145 14.77 -15.17 -0.06
N ASP A 146 14.66 -16.47 -0.33
CA ASP A 146 15.15 -17.07 -1.59
C ASP A 146 14.43 -16.49 -2.80
N CYS A 147 13.12 -16.26 -2.72
CA CYS A 147 12.35 -15.57 -3.74
C CYS A 147 12.86 -14.15 -3.99
N ILE A 148 13.11 -13.40 -2.91
CA ILE A 148 13.60 -12.02 -2.99
C ILE A 148 14.99 -12.02 -3.64
N SER A 149 15.90 -12.88 -3.19
CA SER A 149 17.28 -12.94 -3.69
C SER A 149 17.35 -13.32 -5.17
N SER A 150 16.56 -14.31 -5.59
CA SER A 150 16.53 -14.79 -6.98
C SER A 150 15.88 -13.79 -7.94
N ASN A 151 14.99 -12.93 -7.44
CA ASN A 151 14.20 -12.00 -8.24
C ASN A 151 14.46 -10.52 -7.97
N SER A 152 15.52 -10.17 -7.22
CA SER A 152 15.79 -8.78 -6.83
C SER A 152 15.88 -7.83 -8.04
N TYR A 153 16.39 -8.29 -9.19
CA TYR A 153 16.47 -7.53 -10.43
C TYR A 153 15.13 -7.30 -11.14
N ARG A 154 14.05 -7.96 -10.69
CA ARG A 154 12.68 -7.88 -11.23
C ARG A 154 11.71 -7.21 -10.25
N ILE A 155 12.12 -7.05 -8.99
CA ILE A 155 11.34 -6.39 -7.95
C ILE A 155 11.58 -4.90 -8.03
N ASP A 156 10.52 -4.11 -8.21
CA ASP A 156 10.59 -2.65 -8.32
C ASP A 156 10.78 -1.98 -6.96
N CYS A 157 10.10 -2.46 -5.93
CA CYS A 157 10.17 -1.87 -4.58
C CYS A 157 9.77 -2.84 -3.47
N MET A 158 10.14 -2.48 -2.23
CA MET A 158 9.88 -3.27 -1.04
C MET A 158 9.48 -2.38 0.14
N GLU A 159 8.53 -2.82 0.95
CA GLU A 159 8.20 -2.13 2.20
C GLU A 159 9.38 -2.16 3.18
N CYS A 160 9.86 -0.96 3.53
CA CYS A 160 10.78 -0.77 4.65
C CYS A 160 10.04 -0.42 5.95
N TYR A 161 8.75 -0.13 5.85
CA TYR A 161 7.84 0.10 6.96
C TYR A 161 6.42 -0.32 6.58
N ASN A 162 5.79 -1.12 7.43
CA ASN A 162 4.37 -1.48 7.31
C ASN A 162 3.60 -0.91 8.51
N GLY A 163 2.50 -0.21 8.27
CA GLY A 163 1.70 0.45 9.31
C GLY A 163 1.08 -0.50 10.33
N ARG A 164 1.14 -1.80 10.09
CA ARG A 164 0.67 -2.86 10.99
C ARG A 164 1.80 -3.58 11.72
N ASN A 165 3.04 -3.11 11.61
CA ASN A 165 4.15 -3.58 12.42
C ASN A 165 3.82 -3.41 13.91
N VAL A 166 3.84 -4.50 14.67
CA VAL A 166 3.52 -4.50 16.10
C VAL A 166 4.73 -4.23 16.98
N GLU A 167 5.93 -4.36 16.42
CA GLU A 167 7.22 -4.12 17.07
C GLU A 167 8.05 -3.17 16.18
N ASP A 168 8.70 -2.20 16.78
CA ASP A 168 9.45 -1.18 16.04
C ASP A 168 10.65 -1.77 15.27
N TYR A 169 11.26 -2.84 15.79
CA TYR A 169 12.41 -3.46 15.13
C TYR A 169 12.05 -4.17 13.81
N TYR A 170 10.76 -4.44 13.52
CA TYR A 170 10.37 -4.99 12.23
C TYR A 170 10.75 -4.07 11.08
N SER A 171 10.55 -2.75 11.22
CA SER A 171 10.95 -1.77 10.21
C SER A 171 12.47 -1.74 9.99
N VAL A 172 13.25 -1.95 11.05
CA VAL A 172 14.72 -2.06 10.95
C VAL A 172 15.11 -3.29 10.13
N LYS A 173 14.47 -4.44 10.38
CA LYS A 173 14.70 -5.67 9.59
C LYS A 173 14.25 -5.52 8.15
N GLN A 174 13.06 -4.95 7.92
CA GLN A 174 12.52 -4.68 6.58
C GLN A 174 13.46 -3.79 5.78
N THR A 175 13.95 -2.69 6.38
CA THR A 175 14.93 -1.81 5.77
C THR A 175 16.24 -2.55 5.45
N SER A 176 16.74 -3.36 6.38
CA SER A 176 17.98 -4.13 6.18
C SER A 176 17.86 -5.14 5.02
N ILE A 177 16.70 -5.76 4.82
CA ILE A 177 16.45 -6.65 3.67
C ILE A 177 16.44 -5.85 2.38
N ALA A 178 15.74 -4.70 2.33
CA ALA A 178 15.72 -3.84 1.15
C ALA A 178 17.14 -3.38 0.77
N ASP A 179 17.94 -2.95 1.75
CA ASP A 179 19.32 -2.51 1.54
C ASP A 179 20.22 -3.67 1.05
N LYS A 180 20.06 -4.87 1.63
CA LYS A 180 20.82 -6.07 1.23
C LYS A 180 20.65 -6.41 -0.25
N TYR A 181 19.44 -6.21 -0.80
CA TYR A 181 19.13 -6.54 -2.19
C TYR A 181 19.08 -5.32 -3.11
N GLY A 182 19.44 -4.12 -2.63
CA GLY A 182 19.48 -2.88 -3.40
C GLY A 182 18.09 -2.44 -3.92
N LEU A 183 16.99 -2.79 -3.20
CA LEU A 183 15.63 -2.51 -3.61
C LEU A 183 15.18 -1.11 -3.21
N VAL A 184 14.38 -0.47 -4.06
CA VAL A 184 13.77 0.82 -3.73
C VAL A 184 12.83 0.66 -2.54
N LYS A 185 13.02 1.50 -1.53
CA LYS A 185 12.24 1.46 -0.29
C LYS A 185 10.94 2.23 -0.46
N VAL A 186 9.83 1.64 -0.01
CA VAL A 186 8.51 2.25 0.10
C VAL A 186 7.91 1.95 1.45
N ILE A 187 6.80 2.59 1.79
CA ILE A 187 6.05 2.29 3.00
C ILE A 187 4.58 2.02 2.64
N GLY A 188 3.94 1.07 3.34
CA GLY A 188 2.53 0.78 3.20
C GLY A 188 1.79 0.92 4.52
N SER A 189 0.52 1.34 4.52
CA SER A 189 -0.29 1.32 5.74
C SER A 189 -0.84 -0.07 6.05
N ASP A 190 -1.06 -0.87 5.02
CA ASP A 190 -1.76 -2.16 5.11
C ASP A 190 -3.12 -1.98 5.81
N ALA A 191 -3.79 -0.86 5.49
CA ALA A 191 -4.98 -0.41 6.21
C ALA A 191 -6.18 -1.30 5.92
N HIS A 192 -6.83 -1.77 6.98
CA HIS A 192 -8.06 -2.57 6.95
C HIS A 192 -9.21 -1.86 7.66
N THR A 193 -8.93 -0.74 8.32
CA THR A 193 -9.90 0.07 9.07
C THR A 193 -9.71 1.55 8.78
N LEU A 194 -10.76 2.35 9.00
CA LEU A 194 -10.69 3.81 8.84
C LEU A 194 -9.69 4.48 9.80
N MET A 195 -9.34 3.82 10.90
CA MET A 195 -8.39 4.36 11.87
C MET A 195 -6.95 4.36 11.33
N GLU A 196 -6.65 3.50 10.36
CA GLU A 196 -5.30 3.32 9.79
C GLU A 196 -5.04 4.28 8.62
N ILE A 197 -6.08 4.71 7.90
CA ILE A 197 -5.96 5.60 6.73
C ILE A 197 -5.41 6.97 7.11
N GLY A 198 -4.39 7.44 6.35
CA GLY A 198 -3.75 8.75 6.51
C GLY A 198 -2.74 8.80 7.65
N ARG A 199 -2.32 7.65 8.16
CA ARG A 199 -1.29 7.54 9.20
C ARG A 199 0.09 7.23 8.62
N ASN A 200 0.13 6.43 7.57
CA ASN A 200 1.35 6.01 6.90
C ASN A 200 1.15 6.30 5.41
N TYR A 201 1.98 7.17 4.85
CA TYR A 201 1.92 7.59 3.44
C TYR A 201 3.27 8.14 3.01
N MET A 202 3.49 8.19 1.71
CA MET A 202 4.64 8.85 1.10
C MET A 202 4.22 10.22 0.54
N GLU A 203 5.08 11.22 0.66
CA GLU A 203 4.97 12.46 -0.09
C GLU A 203 5.85 12.37 -1.33
N VAL A 204 5.20 12.50 -2.49
CA VAL A 204 5.80 12.39 -3.82
C VAL A 204 5.53 13.65 -4.65
N LYS A 205 6.33 13.89 -5.70
CA LYS A 205 6.28 15.12 -6.50
C LYS A 205 5.02 15.25 -7.37
N SER A 206 4.43 14.12 -7.80
CA SER A 206 3.25 14.11 -8.66
C SER A 206 2.42 12.84 -8.43
N VAL A 207 1.15 12.86 -8.86
CA VAL A 207 0.30 11.65 -8.89
C VAL A 207 0.85 10.70 -9.95
N PRO A 208 1.26 9.46 -9.61
CA PRO A 208 1.76 8.50 -10.58
C PRO A 208 0.61 7.87 -11.38
N LEU A 209 0.41 8.30 -12.62
CA LEU A 209 -0.71 7.86 -13.45
C LEU A 209 -0.53 6.45 -14.04
N ASN A 210 0.71 5.97 -14.07
CA ASN A 210 1.09 4.67 -14.61
C ASN A 210 2.30 4.11 -13.87
N SER A 211 2.69 2.86 -14.18
CA SER A 211 3.78 2.14 -13.53
C SER A 211 5.16 2.80 -13.73
N SER A 212 5.40 3.43 -14.87
CA SER A 212 6.68 4.15 -15.11
C SER A 212 6.78 5.37 -14.19
N GLU A 213 5.73 6.20 -14.16
CA GLU A 213 5.67 7.37 -13.29
C GLU A 213 5.75 6.97 -11.80
N PHE A 214 5.16 5.82 -11.43
CA PHE A 214 5.27 5.31 -10.06
C PHE A 214 6.73 5.01 -9.69
N ARG A 215 7.48 4.31 -10.57
CA ARG A 215 8.91 4.04 -10.37
C ARG A 215 9.73 5.33 -10.22
N ASP A 216 9.37 6.36 -10.98
CA ASP A 216 10.06 7.65 -10.92
C ASP A 216 9.79 8.39 -9.61
N VAL A 217 8.53 8.45 -9.16
CA VAL A 217 8.15 9.26 -7.98
C VAL A 217 8.53 8.63 -6.65
N ILE A 218 8.66 7.30 -6.57
CA ILE A 218 9.08 6.62 -5.34
C ILE A 218 10.56 6.84 -5.04
N ASN A 219 11.37 7.22 -6.04
CA ASN A 219 12.76 7.59 -5.84
C ASN A 219 12.83 9.01 -5.24
N GLY A 220 13.30 9.11 -4.00
CA GLY A 220 13.47 10.39 -3.29
C GLY A 220 12.17 10.93 -2.66
N CYS A 221 11.17 10.09 -2.44
CA CYS A 221 9.96 10.42 -1.68
C CYS A 221 10.26 10.59 -0.18
N THR A 222 9.39 11.31 0.52
CA THR A 222 9.44 11.45 1.98
C THR A 222 8.44 10.50 2.64
N PHE A 223 8.85 9.80 3.69
CA PHE A 223 8.01 8.87 4.43
C PHE A 223 7.37 9.53 5.65
N HIS A 224 6.06 9.34 5.81
CA HIS A 224 5.32 9.70 7.01
C HIS A 224 4.79 8.44 7.67
N THR A 225 5.32 8.10 8.85
CA THR A 225 4.98 6.88 9.57
C THR A 225 4.41 7.17 10.95
N LYS A 226 3.45 6.36 11.37
CA LYS A 226 2.91 6.35 12.75
C LYS A 226 2.77 4.90 13.21
N PRO A 227 3.05 4.62 14.49
CA PRO A 227 2.95 3.27 15.05
C PRO A 227 1.59 2.62 14.81
N CYS A 228 1.55 1.30 14.77
CA CYS A 228 0.34 0.53 14.53
C CYS A 228 -0.73 0.78 15.61
N ILE A 229 -1.99 0.66 15.21
CA ILE A 229 -3.13 0.73 16.13
C ILE A 229 -3.50 -0.69 16.57
N LYS A 230 -3.13 -1.08 17.79
CA LYS A 230 -3.43 -2.42 18.33
C LYS A 230 -4.92 -2.78 18.27
N LEU A 231 -5.80 -1.78 18.40
CA LEU A 231 -7.25 -1.97 18.28
C LEU A 231 -7.64 -2.38 16.85
N ALA A 232 -7.01 -1.81 15.81
CA ALA A 232 -7.27 -2.17 14.42
C ALA A 232 -7.03 -3.66 14.16
N HIS A 233 -5.95 -4.24 14.72
CA HIS A 233 -5.71 -5.67 14.63
C HIS A 233 -6.78 -6.54 15.30
N LYS A 234 -7.37 -6.06 16.43
CA LYS A 234 -8.48 -6.76 17.07
C LYS A 234 -9.73 -6.71 16.18
N VAL A 235 -10.06 -5.53 15.65
CA VAL A 235 -11.20 -5.32 14.74
C VAL A 235 -11.06 -6.21 13.50
N THR A 236 -9.92 -6.22 12.83
CA THR A 236 -9.64 -7.05 11.66
C THR A 236 -9.88 -8.55 11.93
N ARG A 237 -9.42 -9.06 13.10
CA ARG A 237 -9.66 -10.47 13.49
C ARG A 237 -11.14 -10.79 13.66
N VAL A 238 -11.89 -9.88 14.29
CA VAL A 238 -13.34 -10.05 14.47
C VAL A 238 -14.05 -10.00 13.11
N VAL A 239 -13.71 -9.06 12.25
CA VAL A 239 -14.25 -8.92 10.89
C VAL A 239 -14.00 -10.20 10.09
N LYS A 240 -12.79 -10.73 10.12
CA LYS A 240 -12.44 -11.99 9.44
C LYS A 240 -13.33 -13.14 9.92
N LEU A 241 -13.53 -13.27 11.23
CA LEU A 241 -14.38 -14.31 11.80
C LEU A 241 -15.85 -14.13 11.36
N ILE A 242 -16.38 -12.92 11.42
CA ILE A 242 -17.76 -12.63 10.96
C ILE A 242 -17.92 -13.01 9.48
N LYS A 243 -16.98 -12.62 8.62
CA LYS A 243 -17.03 -12.96 7.19
C LYS A 243 -16.95 -14.46 6.93
N MET A 244 -16.16 -15.20 7.71
CA MET A 244 -16.12 -16.68 7.64
C MET A 244 -17.48 -17.28 8.00
N ILE A 245 -18.12 -16.79 9.08
CA ILE A 245 -19.45 -17.26 9.50
C ILE A 245 -20.48 -17.00 8.41
N VAL A 246 -20.53 -15.76 7.88
CA VAL A 246 -21.50 -15.35 6.84
C VAL A 246 -21.32 -16.16 5.55
N LYS A 247 -20.07 -16.55 5.22
CA LYS A 247 -19.77 -17.39 4.05
C LYS A 247 -19.96 -18.89 4.30
N GLY A 248 -20.37 -19.32 5.49
CA GLY A 248 -20.55 -20.74 5.84
C GLY A 248 -19.25 -21.55 5.91
N ASN A 249 -18.08 -20.89 6.04
CA ASN A 249 -16.77 -21.54 6.05
C ASN A 249 -16.44 -22.15 7.44
N PHE A 250 -17.31 -23.02 7.94
CA PHE A 250 -17.19 -23.62 9.28
C PHE A 250 -15.90 -24.44 9.46
N ASN A 251 -15.38 -25.06 8.39
CA ASN A 251 -14.13 -25.82 8.45
C ASN A 251 -12.91 -24.91 8.72
N GLU A 252 -12.88 -23.70 8.15
CA GLU A 252 -11.84 -22.72 8.45
C GLU A 252 -11.95 -22.18 9.87
N ILE A 253 -13.17 -21.92 10.33
CA ILE A 253 -13.44 -21.47 11.72
C ILE A 253 -12.90 -22.51 12.70
N TYR A 254 -13.22 -23.79 12.51
CA TYR A 254 -12.72 -24.89 13.32
C TYR A 254 -11.19 -24.95 13.35
N ARG A 255 -10.53 -24.80 12.18
CA ARG A 255 -9.05 -24.73 12.09
C ARG A 255 -8.45 -23.56 12.85
N VAL A 256 -9.09 -22.38 12.80
CA VAL A 256 -8.62 -21.17 13.50
C VAL A 256 -8.76 -21.35 15.03
N ILE A 257 -9.86 -21.92 15.49
CA ILE A 257 -10.10 -22.19 16.92
C ILE A 257 -9.10 -23.21 17.46
N ASN A 258 -8.95 -24.34 16.77
CA ASN A 258 -8.02 -25.40 17.22
C ASN A 258 -6.55 -24.97 17.25
N ARG A 259 -6.12 -24.06 16.38
CA ARG A 259 -4.76 -23.47 16.45
C ARG A 259 -4.54 -22.60 17.67
N LYS A 260 -5.60 -21.98 18.24
CA LYS A 260 -5.50 -21.18 19.47
C LYS A 260 -5.53 -22.01 20.74
N ILE A 261 -6.14 -23.21 20.70
CA ILE A 261 -6.20 -24.13 21.84
C ILE A 261 -4.87 -24.89 22.00
N LYS A 262 -4.10 -25.05 20.90
CA LYS A 262 -2.81 -25.75 20.90
C LYS A 262 -1.58 -24.85 21.15
N LYS A 263 -1.81 -23.55 21.40
CA LYS A 263 -0.80 -22.57 21.87
C LYS A 263 -1.07 -22.17 23.31
#